data_8c9249727b344f913a20e0e8d1c855d6
#
_entry.id   8c9249727b344f913a20e0e8d1c855d6
#
_cell.length_a   1.000
_cell.length_b   1.000
_cell.length_c   1.000
_cell.angle_alpha   90.00
_cell.angle_beta   90.00
_cell.angle_gamma   90.00
#
_symmetry.space_group_name_H-M   'P 1'
#
loop_
_entity.id
_entity.type
_entity.pdbx_description
1 polymer ?
#
loop_
_entity_poly.entity_id
_entity_poly.type
_entity_poly.pdbx_seq_one_letter_code
_entity_poly.pdbx_strand_id
1 'polypeptide(L)'
;MTELSHIRNFSIIAHIDHGKSTLADRFIQHCGGLSDREMESQVLDSMELERERGITIKAQSVTLKYQAHNGEEYQLNFIDTPGHVDFSYEVSRSLSACEGALLVVDAAQGVEAQSVANCYTAIEQGLEVLPLLNKMDLPQADPDTVKLEIEEIIGIEAQEACPVSAKTGLGIEDALEYLIKNIPAPEGDRAAPLQALIIDSWFDNYLGVVSLVRVTQGTLRKRDKFIVKSSGKQHQADMVGVFTPRRTETGALAAGEVGFIVAGIKDIKGAPVGDSLISVAHPDTPALPGFKKAKPQVYAGIFTVSSDDYEDFRDALGKLTLNDASLFYEPETSDALGFGFRCGFLGMLHMEIIQERLEREYNLDLITTAPTVIYEIVTKDDSVINVDNPSKLPDVGEIQEMREPIARCTILTPQEFLGNIITLCIDKRGSQVDLQYLGKQVQLIYDIPMAEVVLDFFDRLKSVSRGYASLDYGFHCFQAAPLSRLDVLINGDRVDALAVIVHRDYIQGRGRVLTEKMKELIPRQMFDVAIQAAVGGKIVARQTVKALRKNVTAKCYGGDATRKKKLLEKQKAGKKRMKQVGNVEIPQSAFLAVLQVDS
;
A
#
# COMPACT_ATOMS: atom_id res chain seq x y z
N MET A 1 32.03 -16.85 -11.47
CA MET A 1 31.20 -15.81 -12.14
C MET A 1 30.61 -16.46 -13.39
N THR A 2 29.30 -16.47 -13.47
CA THR A 2 28.55 -17.02 -14.61
C THR A 2 28.73 -16.12 -15.84
N GLU A 3 28.83 -16.61 -17.05
CA GLU A 3 28.89 -15.79 -18.27
C GLU A 3 27.59 -14.98 -18.43
N LEU A 4 27.66 -13.78 -19.02
CA LEU A 4 26.49 -12.93 -19.21
C LEU A 4 25.37 -13.62 -20.00
N SER A 5 25.73 -14.40 -21.03
CA SER A 5 24.81 -15.20 -21.85
C SER A 5 23.97 -16.20 -21.04
N HIS A 6 24.47 -16.64 -19.90
CA HIS A 6 23.81 -17.61 -19.01
C HIS A 6 23.14 -16.97 -17.78
N ILE A 7 22.99 -15.64 -17.74
CA ILE A 7 22.24 -14.95 -16.69
C ILE A 7 20.85 -14.61 -17.21
N ARG A 8 19.82 -14.80 -16.35
CA ARG A 8 18.46 -14.33 -16.60
C ARG A 8 17.96 -13.60 -15.37
N ASN A 9 17.62 -12.34 -15.52
CA ASN A 9 17.02 -11.54 -14.47
C ASN A 9 15.54 -11.35 -14.80
N PHE A 10 14.67 -11.81 -13.95
CA PHE A 10 13.24 -11.77 -14.18
C PHE A 10 12.46 -11.56 -12.91
N SER A 11 11.24 -11.10 -13.09
CA SER A 11 10.25 -10.97 -12.02
C SER A 11 9.00 -11.78 -12.36
N ILE A 12 8.19 -12.08 -11.36
CA ILE A 12 6.85 -12.65 -11.57
C ILE A 12 5.83 -11.55 -11.27
N ILE A 13 5.01 -11.23 -12.26
CA ILE A 13 3.88 -10.34 -12.14
C ILE A 13 2.58 -11.15 -12.20
N ALA A 14 1.68 -10.90 -11.27
CA ALA A 14 0.43 -11.63 -11.14
C ALA A 14 -0.60 -10.81 -10.38
N HIS A 15 -1.87 -11.10 -10.60
CA HIS A 15 -2.92 -10.66 -9.69
C HIS A 15 -2.85 -11.41 -8.36
N ILE A 16 -3.47 -10.86 -7.32
CA ILE A 16 -3.62 -11.51 -6.01
C ILE A 16 -4.31 -12.87 -6.22
N ASP A 17 -3.84 -13.90 -5.52
CA ASP A 17 -4.35 -15.28 -5.60
C ASP A 17 -4.14 -16.02 -6.94
N HIS A 18 -3.48 -15.45 -7.95
CA HIS A 18 -3.10 -16.17 -9.18
C HIS A 18 -1.95 -17.19 -8.96
N GLY A 19 -1.36 -17.23 -7.76
CA GLY A 19 -0.40 -18.24 -7.35
C GLY A 19 1.07 -17.85 -7.54
N LYS A 20 1.39 -16.56 -7.52
CA LYS A 20 2.75 -16.01 -7.64
C LYS A 20 3.73 -16.63 -6.65
N SER A 21 3.48 -16.52 -5.33
CA SER A 21 4.38 -17.03 -4.28
C SER A 21 4.52 -18.56 -4.34
N THR A 22 3.43 -19.28 -4.67
CA THR A 22 3.47 -20.73 -4.87
C THR A 22 4.34 -21.13 -6.06
N LEU A 23 4.31 -20.36 -7.15
CA LEU A 23 5.17 -20.60 -8.32
C LEU A 23 6.64 -20.32 -7.99
N ALA A 24 6.91 -19.26 -7.26
CA ALA A 24 8.24 -18.92 -6.77
C ALA A 24 8.83 -20.04 -5.90
N ASP A 25 8.04 -20.58 -4.96
CA ASP A 25 8.43 -21.74 -4.14
C ASP A 25 8.80 -22.95 -5.00
N ARG A 26 8.04 -23.21 -6.09
CA ARG A 26 8.35 -24.33 -7.00
C ARG A 26 9.64 -24.11 -7.78
N PHE A 27 9.92 -22.89 -8.22
CA PHE A 27 11.21 -22.58 -8.86
C PHE A 27 12.38 -22.79 -7.90
N ILE A 28 12.25 -22.31 -6.64
CA ILE A 28 13.27 -22.50 -5.59
C ILE A 28 13.49 -23.99 -5.32
N GLN A 29 12.42 -24.77 -5.18
CA GLN A 29 12.48 -26.21 -4.95
C GLN A 29 13.12 -26.95 -6.12
N HIS A 30 12.67 -26.68 -7.35
CA HIS A 30 13.16 -27.37 -8.55
C HIS A 30 14.64 -27.08 -8.80
N CYS A 31 15.08 -25.84 -8.59
CA CYS A 31 16.50 -25.45 -8.73
C CYS A 31 17.37 -25.86 -7.52
N GLY A 32 16.82 -26.52 -6.51
CA GLY A 32 17.58 -26.99 -5.34
C GLY A 32 18.07 -25.86 -4.43
N GLY A 33 17.39 -24.68 -4.44
CA GLY A 33 17.72 -23.54 -3.58
C GLY A 33 17.56 -23.85 -2.09
N LEU A 34 16.61 -24.74 -1.75
CA LEU A 34 16.38 -25.29 -0.41
C LEU A 34 16.14 -26.79 -0.48
N SER A 35 16.52 -27.52 0.56
CA SER A 35 16.19 -28.95 0.68
C SER A 35 14.69 -29.12 1.00
N ASP A 36 14.10 -30.28 0.64
CA ASP A 36 12.68 -30.57 0.92
C ASP A 36 12.30 -30.43 2.41
N ARG A 37 13.26 -30.58 3.32
CA ARG A 37 13.05 -30.42 4.78
C ARG A 37 13.05 -28.95 5.22
N GLU A 38 13.66 -28.07 4.45
CA GLU A 38 13.75 -26.63 4.72
C GLU A 38 12.67 -25.83 3.98
N MET A 39 11.97 -26.49 3.03
CA MET A 39 10.86 -25.88 2.31
C MET A 39 9.68 -25.67 3.24
N GLU A 40 9.34 -24.41 3.45
CA GLU A 40 8.07 -23.95 4.04
C GLU A 40 7.21 -23.38 2.90
N SER A 41 5.93 -23.20 3.16
CA SER A 41 5.09 -22.46 2.20
C SER A 41 5.47 -20.97 2.23
N GLN A 42 5.51 -20.35 1.06
CA GLN A 42 5.83 -18.92 0.91
C GLN A 42 7.20 -18.56 1.50
N VAL A 43 8.24 -19.25 1.02
CA VAL A 43 9.62 -19.09 1.50
C VAL A 43 10.13 -17.66 1.41
N LEU A 44 9.69 -16.92 0.39
CA LEU A 44 10.08 -15.53 0.16
C LEU A 44 9.27 -14.54 0.99
N ASP A 45 8.07 -14.90 1.42
CA ASP A 45 7.25 -14.05 2.29
C ASP A 45 7.82 -14.13 3.73
N SER A 46 8.82 -13.28 4.01
CA SER A 46 9.60 -13.32 5.25
C SER A 46 8.88 -12.72 6.46
N MET A 47 7.88 -11.85 6.22
CA MET A 47 7.09 -11.23 7.27
C MET A 47 5.91 -12.14 7.66
N GLU A 48 5.59 -12.18 8.95
CA GLU A 48 4.41 -12.88 9.44
C GLU A 48 3.12 -12.34 8.81
N LEU A 49 3.05 -11.02 8.62
CA LEU A 49 1.92 -10.34 7.96
C LEU A 49 1.74 -10.74 6.50
N GLU A 50 2.83 -10.97 5.74
CA GLU A 50 2.76 -11.47 4.36
C GLU A 50 2.08 -12.83 4.32
N ARG A 51 2.50 -13.75 5.21
CA ARG A 51 1.95 -15.11 5.30
C ARG A 51 0.50 -15.13 5.78
N GLU A 52 0.14 -14.30 6.77
CA GLU A 52 -1.23 -14.20 7.29
C GLU A 52 -2.20 -13.65 6.24
N ARG A 53 -1.78 -12.62 5.49
CA ARG A 53 -2.61 -11.96 4.48
C ARG A 53 -2.54 -12.62 3.09
N GLY A 54 -1.58 -13.52 2.88
CA GLY A 54 -1.35 -14.19 1.59
C GLY A 54 -0.89 -13.24 0.48
N ILE A 55 -0.21 -12.14 0.84
CA ILE A 55 0.28 -11.14 -0.10
C ILE A 55 1.75 -10.85 0.12
N THR A 56 2.51 -10.64 -0.94
CA THR A 56 3.87 -10.10 -0.85
C THR A 56 3.81 -8.59 -0.60
N ILE A 57 4.45 -8.14 0.46
CA ILE A 57 4.54 -6.72 0.83
C ILE A 57 5.85 -6.13 0.34
N LYS A 58 6.96 -6.84 0.54
CA LYS A 58 8.30 -6.36 0.19
C LYS A 58 8.93 -7.24 -0.87
N ALA A 59 9.50 -6.59 -1.90
CA ALA A 59 10.25 -7.29 -2.92
C ALA A 59 11.47 -8.02 -2.34
N GLN A 60 11.66 -9.27 -2.75
CA GLN A 60 12.82 -10.08 -2.38
C GLN A 60 13.52 -10.61 -3.63
N SER A 61 14.82 -10.78 -3.57
CA SER A 61 15.59 -11.36 -4.69
C SER A 61 16.18 -12.70 -4.30
N VAL A 62 16.16 -13.63 -5.24
CA VAL A 62 16.78 -14.94 -5.08
C VAL A 62 17.60 -15.27 -6.33
N THR A 63 18.81 -15.75 -6.11
CA THR A 63 19.67 -16.28 -7.16
C THR A 63 19.63 -17.80 -7.12
N LEU A 64 19.18 -18.41 -8.21
CA LEU A 64 19.05 -19.84 -8.40
C LEU A 64 20.01 -20.31 -9.48
N LYS A 65 20.42 -21.57 -9.41
CA LYS A 65 21.19 -22.26 -10.46
C LYS A 65 20.29 -23.30 -11.07
N TYR A 66 20.22 -23.30 -12.39
CA TYR A 66 19.41 -24.24 -13.14
C TYR A 66 20.22 -24.91 -14.23
N GLN A 67 20.19 -26.26 -14.26
CA GLN A 67 20.81 -27.06 -15.30
C GLN A 67 19.81 -27.25 -16.43
N ALA A 68 19.99 -26.53 -17.54
CA ALA A 68 19.06 -26.58 -18.66
C ALA A 68 19.23 -27.87 -19.52
N HIS A 69 18.22 -28.17 -20.34
CA HIS A 69 18.21 -29.32 -21.24
C HIS A 69 19.37 -29.32 -22.26
N ASN A 70 19.90 -28.12 -22.57
CA ASN A 70 21.08 -27.98 -23.44
C ASN A 70 22.40 -28.41 -22.77
N GLY A 71 22.37 -28.77 -21.48
CA GLY A 71 23.53 -29.18 -20.69
C GLY A 71 24.32 -28.01 -20.09
N GLU A 72 23.85 -26.75 -20.21
CA GLU A 72 24.50 -25.58 -19.66
C GLU A 72 23.85 -25.15 -18.32
N GLU A 73 24.66 -24.63 -17.39
CA GLU A 73 24.17 -24.08 -16.12
C GLU A 73 23.82 -22.60 -16.29
N TYR A 74 22.59 -22.24 -15.99
CA TYR A 74 22.09 -20.86 -15.97
C TYR A 74 21.97 -20.32 -14.55
N GLN A 75 22.28 -19.03 -14.40
CA GLN A 75 22.02 -18.27 -13.19
C GLN A 75 20.72 -17.51 -13.38
N LEU A 76 19.72 -17.85 -12.58
CA LEU A 76 18.41 -17.23 -12.59
C LEU A 76 18.30 -16.28 -11.39
N ASN A 77 18.28 -14.99 -11.64
CA ASN A 77 18.04 -13.97 -10.62
C ASN A 77 16.57 -13.63 -10.65
N PHE A 78 15.83 -14.17 -9.71
CA PHE A 78 14.40 -13.94 -9.55
C PHE A 78 14.17 -12.81 -8.54
N ILE A 79 13.34 -11.82 -8.91
CA ILE A 79 12.92 -10.74 -8.04
C ILE A 79 11.41 -10.87 -7.83
N ASP A 80 11.02 -11.25 -6.61
CA ASP A 80 9.61 -11.33 -6.23
C ASP A 80 9.04 -9.94 -6.03
N THR A 81 7.86 -9.67 -6.62
CA THR A 81 7.22 -8.34 -6.59
C THR A 81 5.87 -8.41 -5.89
N PRO A 82 5.46 -7.35 -5.16
CA PRO A 82 4.10 -7.24 -4.67
C PRO A 82 3.08 -7.31 -5.81
N GLY A 83 1.89 -7.87 -5.54
CA GLY A 83 0.80 -7.94 -6.53
C GLY A 83 -0.24 -6.83 -6.40
N HIS A 84 -0.28 -6.08 -5.30
CA HIS A 84 -1.32 -5.10 -5.00
C HIS A 84 -1.00 -3.71 -5.56
N VAL A 85 -2.04 -2.98 -5.99
CA VAL A 85 -1.92 -1.64 -6.58
C VAL A 85 -1.20 -0.63 -5.69
N ASP A 86 -1.39 -0.68 -4.37
CA ASP A 86 -0.71 0.20 -3.42
C ASP A 86 0.82 0.09 -3.49
N PHE A 87 1.34 -1.04 -3.95
CA PHE A 87 2.78 -1.30 -4.08
C PHE A 87 3.31 -1.16 -5.52
N SER A 88 2.57 -0.54 -6.43
CA SER A 88 2.97 -0.33 -7.83
C SER A 88 4.35 0.32 -7.97
N TYR A 89 4.72 1.19 -7.03
CA TYR A 89 6.05 1.80 -6.97
C TYR A 89 7.16 0.76 -6.73
N GLU A 90 6.94 -0.22 -5.85
CA GLU A 90 7.90 -1.30 -5.61
C GLU A 90 7.98 -2.26 -6.78
N VAL A 91 6.84 -2.55 -7.44
CA VAL A 91 6.80 -3.32 -8.69
C VAL A 91 7.67 -2.66 -9.75
N SER A 92 7.49 -1.37 -9.99
CA SER A 92 8.25 -0.63 -11.00
C SER A 92 9.76 -0.65 -10.73
N ARG A 93 10.18 -0.53 -9.46
CA ARG A 93 11.60 -0.62 -9.07
C ARG A 93 12.18 -2.02 -9.31
N SER A 94 11.45 -3.03 -8.92
CA SER A 94 11.88 -4.43 -9.07
C SER A 94 12.03 -4.82 -10.54
N LEU A 95 11.07 -4.40 -11.37
CA LEU A 95 11.11 -4.62 -12.82
C LEU A 95 12.33 -3.96 -13.47
N SER A 96 12.76 -2.78 -13.00
CA SER A 96 13.96 -2.10 -13.55
C SER A 96 15.27 -2.88 -13.35
N ALA A 97 15.27 -3.91 -12.54
CA ALA A 97 16.41 -4.81 -12.35
C ALA A 97 16.36 -6.05 -13.26
N CYS A 98 15.33 -6.19 -14.07
CA CYS A 98 15.05 -7.37 -14.87
C CYS A 98 15.16 -7.09 -16.37
N GLU A 99 15.38 -8.12 -17.15
CA GLU A 99 15.25 -8.15 -18.61
C GLU A 99 13.92 -8.75 -19.05
N GLY A 100 13.22 -9.45 -18.16
CA GLY A 100 11.92 -10.04 -18.46
C GLY A 100 11.00 -10.18 -17.26
N ALA A 101 9.74 -10.46 -17.54
CA ALA A 101 8.72 -10.72 -16.52
C ALA A 101 7.87 -11.93 -16.93
N LEU A 102 7.55 -12.79 -15.96
CA LEU A 102 6.58 -13.86 -16.13
C LEU A 102 5.20 -13.34 -15.72
N LEU A 103 4.29 -13.22 -16.67
CA LEU A 103 2.89 -12.86 -16.42
C LEU A 103 2.11 -14.12 -16.05
N VAL A 104 1.79 -14.29 -14.77
CA VAL A 104 1.04 -15.45 -14.28
C VAL A 104 -0.44 -15.12 -14.25
N VAL A 105 -1.22 -15.87 -15.04
CA VAL A 105 -2.68 -15.74 -15.13
C VAL A 105 -3.32 -17.04 -14.67
N ASP A 106 -4.34 -16.93 -13.83
CA ASP A 106 -5.16 -18.07 -13.41
C ASP A 106 -6.01 -18.55 -14.60
N ALA A 107 -5.80 -19.80 -15.03
CA ALA A 107 -6.52 -20.38 -16.16
C ALA A 107 -8.04 -20.55 -15.94
N ALA A 108 -8.53 -20.37 -14.70
CA ALA A 108 -9.94 -20.45 -14.36
C ALA A 108 -10.60 -19.06 -14.19
N GLN A 109 -9.82 -18.03 -13.85
CA GLN A 109 -10.34 -16.68 -13.60
C GLN A 109 -10.10 -15.74 -14.79
N GLY A 110 -9.01 -15.96 -15.56
CA GLY A 110 -8.62 -15.12 -16.68
C GLY A 110 -7.82 -13.87 -16.29
N VAL A 111 -7.83 -12.87 -17.18
CA VAL A 111 -7.07 -11.63 -17.04
C VAL A 111 -7.77 -10.66 -16.08
N GLU A 112 -7.01 -10.06 -15.16
CA GLU A 112 -7.50 -9.07 -14.21
C GLU A 112 -6.74 -7.73 -14.32
N ALA A 113 -7.35 -6.63 -13.84
CA ALA A 113 -6.86 -5.26 -14.05
C ALA A 113 -5.42 -5.04 -13.56
N GLN A 114 -5.04 -5.63 -12.41
CA GLN A 114 -3.67 -5.51 -11.88
C GLN A 114 -2.64 -6.24 -12.75
N SER A 115 -3.01 -7.38 -13.35
CA SER A 115 -2.16 -8.08 -14.33
C SER A 115 -1.90 -7.19 -15.54
N VAL A 116 -2.93 -6.51 -16.03
CA VAL A 116 -2.83 -5.57 -17.16
C VAL A 116 -1.91 -4.39 -16.82
N ALA A 117 -2.15 -3.72 -15.67
CA ALA A 117 -1.37 -2.57 -15.24
C ALA A 117 0.12 -2.91 -15.03
N ASN A 118 0.42 -4.03 -14.35
CA ASN A 118 1.78 -4.48 -14.12
C ASN A 118 2.47 -4.91 -15.43
N CYS A 119 1.73 -5.52 -16.36
CA CYS A 119 2.24 -5.89 -17.67
C CYS A 119 2.62 -4.64 -18.49
N TYR A 120 1.77 -3.62 -18.54
CA TYR A 120 2.12 -2.36 -19.20
C TYR A 120 3.33 -1.67 -18.56
N THR A 121 3.43 -1.70 -17.22
CA THR A 121 4.63 -1.19 -16.53
C THR A 121 5.90 -1.92 -16.96
N ALA A 122 5.85 -3.25 -17.17
CA ALA A 122 6.96 -4.04 -17.66
C ALA A 122 7.30 -3.68 -19.12
N ILE A 123 6.29 -3.59 -19.99
CA ILE A 123 6.47 -3.23 -21.42
C ILE A 123 7.05 -1.81 -21.57
N GLU A 124 6.57 -0.84 -20.80
CA GLU A 124 7.08 0.54 -20.82
C GLU A 124 8.56 0.61 -20.42
N GLN A 125 9.03 -0.33 -19.59
CA GLN A 125 10.44 -0.45 -19.21
C GLN A 125 11.25 -1.28 -20.21
N GLY A 126 10.63 -1.79 -21.28
CA GLY A 126 11.29 -2.57 -22.32
C GLY A 126 11.58 -4.02 -21.97
N LEU A 127 10.86 -4.58 -20.98
CA LEU A 127 11.01 -5.98 -20.59
C LEU A 127 10.28 -6.92 -21.57
N GLU A 128 10.85 -8.11 -21.77
CA GLU A 128 10.15 -9.22 -22.40
C GLU A 128 9.13 -9.82 -21.43
N VAL A 129 7.85 -9.89 -21.84
CA VAL A 129 6.78 -10.42 -20.98
C VAL A 129 6.32 -11.77 -21.50
N LEU A 130 6.46 -12.80 -20.66
CA LEU A 130 6.13 -14.17 -20.99
C LEU A 130 4.89 -14.64 -20.21
N PRO A 131 3.77 -14.98 -20.87
CA PRO A 131 2.56 -15.45 -20.20
C PRO A 131 2.70 -16.90 -19.74
N LEU A 132 2.29 -17.15 -18.50
CA LEU A 132 2.13 -18.49 -17.89
C LEU A 132 0.67 -18.67 -17.45
N LEU A 133 0.06 -19.79 -17.82
CA LEU A 133 -1.29 -20.16 -17.42
C LEU A 133 -1.23 -21.07 -16.21
N ASN A 134 -1.51 -20.55 -15.04
CA ASN A 134 -1.44 -21.30 -13.78
C ASN A 134 -2.77 -21.94 -13.39
N LYS A 135 -2.73 -22.81 -12.40
CA LYS A 135 -3.87 -23.58 -11.87
C LYS A 135 -4.52 -24.51 -12.88
N MET A 136 -3.71 -25.08 -13.78
CA MET A 136 -4.17 -26.09 -14.75
C MET A 136 -4.73 -27.37 -14.12
N ASP A 137 -4.56 -27.54 -12.81
CA ASP A 137 -5.16 -28.64 -12.03
C ASP A 137 -6.65 -28.43 -11.72
N LEU A 138 -7.20 -27.24 -11.95
CA LEU A 138 -8.60 -26.94 -11.67
C LEU A 138 -9.50 -27.43 -12.81
N PRO A 139 -10.67 -28.04 -12.49
CA PRO A 139 -11.62 -28.54 -13.51
C PRO A 139 -12.17 -27.45 -14.43
N GLN A 140 -12.21 -26.20 -13.96
CA GLN A 140 -12.71 -25.05 -14.71
C GLN A 140 -11.63 -24.29 -15.49
N ALA A 141 -10.40 -24.78 -15.50
CA ALA A 141 -9.33 -24.16 -16.27
C ALA A 141 -9.65 -24.20 -17.77
N ASP A 142 -9.63 -23.03 -18.41
CA ASP A 142 -9.90 -22.85 -19.85
C ASP A 142 -8.71 -22.08 -20.49
N PRO A 143 -7.61 -22.76 -20.80
CA PRO A 143 -6.42 -22.13 -21.33
C PRO A 143 -6.64 -21.43 -22.66
N ASP A 144 -7.51 -21.97 -23.53
CA ASP A 144 -7.75 -21.40 -24.85
C ASP A 144 -8.48 -20.05 -24.76
N THR A 145 -9.48 -19.95 -23.89
CA THR A 145 -10.17 -18.67 -23.62
C THR A 145 -9.20 -17.65 -22.99
N VAL A 146 -8.38 -18.07 -22.01
CA VAL A 146 -7.46 -17.14 -21.33
C VAL A 146 -6.35 -16.65 -22.25
N LYS A 147 -5.85 -17.46 -23.18
CA LYS A 147 -4.92 -17.01 -24.23
C LYS A 147 -5.51 -15.89 -25.07
N LEU A 148 -6.75 -16.05 -25.51
CA LEU A 148 -7.46 -15.01 -26.27
C LEU A 148 -7.65 -13.73 -25.44
N GLU A 149 -8.00 -13.85 -24.16
CA GLU A 149 -8.10 -12.70 -23.26
C GLU A 149 -6.76 -11.95 -23.11
N ILE A 150 -5.65 -12.65 -22.97
CA ILE A 150 -4.32 -12.03 -22.92
C ILE A 150 -4.03 -11.25 -24.20
N GLU A 151 -4.31 -11.84 -25.37
CA GLU A 151 -4.10 -11.18 -26.66
C GLU A 151 -5.03 -9.98 -26.87
N GLU A 152 -6.32 -10.09 -26.52
CA GLU A 152 -7.30 -9.03 -26.72
C GLU A 152 -7.19 -7.88 -25.71
N ILE A 153 -6.89 -8.19 -24.44
CA ILE A 153 -6.91 -7.22 -23.34
C ILE A 153 -5.53 -6.56 -23.15
N ILE A 154 -4.47 -7.37 -23.19
CA ILE A 154 -3.10 -6.88 -22.94
C ILE A 154 -2.38 -6.56 -24.25
N GLY A 155 -2.66 -7.29 -25.33
CA GLY A 155 -2.04 -7.08 -26.63
C GLY A 155 -0.69 -7.77 -26.81
N ILE A 156 -0.37 -8.81 -26.01
CA ILE A 156 0.84 -9.63 -26.14
C ILE A 156 0.50 -10.99 -26.74
N GLU A 157 1.42 -11.61 -27.48
CA GLU A 157 1.24 -12.95 -28.02
C GLU A 157 1.14 -13.98 -26.88
N ALA A 158 0.09 -14.81 -26.88
CA ALA A 158 -0.18 -15.81 -25.86
C ALA A 158 -0.34 -17.24 -26.39
N GLN A 159 -0.18 -17.46 -27.70
CA GLN A 159 -0.33 -18.81 -28.28
C GLN A 159 0.65 -19.81 -27.70
N GLU A 160 1.89 -19.38 -27.43
CA GLU A 160 2.93 -20.18 -26.80
C GLU A 160 2.93 -20.09 -25.27
N ALA A 161 1.88 -19.51 -24.64
CA ALA A 161 1.80 -19.41 -23.18
C ALA A 161 1.95 -20.80 -22.53
N CYS A 162 2.86 -20.88 -21.54
CA CYS A 162 3.22 -22.14 -20.90
C CYS A 162 2.18 -22.53 -19.85
N PRO A 163 1.50 -23.71 -19.95
CA PRO A 163 0.55 -24.18 -18.96
C PRO A 163 1.27 -24.77 -17.75
N VAL A 164 0.94 -24.31 -16.54
CA VAL A 164 1.55 -24.78 -15.29
C VAL A 164 0.51 -25.02 -14.20
N SER A 165 0.88 -25.82 -13.22
CA SER A 165 0.20 -25.87 -11.92
C SER A 165 1.25 -25.74 -10.82
N ALA A 166 1.35 -24.56 -10.24
CA ALA A 166 2.24 -24.32 -9.11
C ALA A 166 1.91 -25.24 -7.91
N LYS A 167 0.64 -25.59 -7.72
CA LYS A 167 0.19 -26.48 -6.65
C LYS A 167 0.71 -27.91 -6.83
N THR A 168 0.63 -28.47 -8.03
CA THR A 168 1.00 -29.88 -8.29
C THR A 168 2.43 -30.05 -8.78
N GLY A 169 3.07 -28.96 -9.26
CA GLY A 169 4.38 -28.99 -9.89
C GLY A 169 4.36 -29.30 -11.39
N LEU A 170 3.17 -29.40 -12.00
CA LEU A 170 3.03 -29.65 -13.43
C LEU A 170 3.59 -28.47 -14.25
N GLY A 171 4.42 -28.77 -15.28
CA GLY A 171 4.93 -27.80 -16.24
C GLY A 171 6.00 -26.84 -15.69
N ILE A 172 6.53 -27.07 -14.47
CA ILE A 172 7.53 -26.17 -13.86
C ILE A 172 8.86 -26.18 -14.63
N GLU A 173 9.33 -27.36 -15.05
CA GLU A 173 10.55 -27.51 -15.85
C GLU A 173 10.36 -26.84 -17.23
N ASP A 174 9.22 -27.08 -17.87
CA ASP A 174 8.89 -26.45 -19.16
C ASP A 174 8.85 -24.90 -19.04
N ALA A 175 8.34 -24.38 -17.92
CA ALA A 175 8.34 -22.94 -17.66
C ALA A 175 9.75 -22.37 -17.49
N LEU A 176 10.66 -23.10 -16.85
CA LEU A 176 12.07 -22.68 -16.72
C LEU A 176 12.79 -22.72 -18.09
N GLU A 177 12.57 -23.73 -18.91
CA GLU A 177 13.11 -23.78 -20.28
C GLU A 177 12.53 -22.67 -21.17
N TYR A 178 11.21 -22.41 -21.04
CA TYR A 178 10.53 -21.33 -21.75
C TYR A 178 11.12 -19.96 -21.37
N LEU A 179 11.39 -19.73 -20.07
CA LEU A 179 12.04 -18.55 -19.55
C LEU A 179 13.45 -18.37 -20.15
N ILE A 180 14.29 -19.40 -20.08
CA ILE A 180 15.69 -19.34 -20.56
C ILE A 180 15.75 -19.04 -22.05
N LYS A 181 14.84 -19.63 -22.84
CA LYS A 181 14.78 -19.46 -24.29
C LYS A 181 14.38 -18.04 -24.69
N ASN A 182 13.45 -17.41 -23.97
CA ASN A 182 12.79 -16.21 -24.44
C ASN A 182 13.22 -14.94 -23.70
N ILE A 183 13.62 -14.98 -22.41
CA ILE A 183 14.14 -13.80 -21.73
C ILE A 183 15.58 -13.55 -22.20
N PRO A 184 15.91 -12.33 -22.67
CA PRO A 184 17.25 -11.99 -23.10
C PRO A 184 18.26 -12.02 -21.94
N ALA A 185 19.51 -12.26 -22.27
CA ALA A 185 20.61 -12.10 -21.32
C ALA A 185 20.83 -10.61 -21.01
N PRO A 186 21.29 -10.27 -19.79
CA PRO A 186 21.64 -8.90 -19.46
C PRO A 186 22.79 -8.38 -20.30
N GLU A 187 22.76 -7.09 -20.61
CA GLU A 187 23.85 -6.39 -21.25
C GLU A 187 24.85 -5.84 -20.23
N GLY A 188 26.10 -5.64 -20.62
CA GLY A 188 27.12 -5.00 -19.81
C GLY A 188 28.55 -5.48 -20.10
N ASP A 189 29.53 -4.68 -19.71
CA ASP A 189 30.95 -5.01 -19.80
C ASP A 189 31.57 -5.13 -18.41
N ARG A 190 32.09 -6.29 -18.07
CA ARG A 190 32.74 -6.57 -16.79
C ARG A 190 34.08 -5.87 -16.60
N ALA A 191 34.71 -5.46 -17.69
CA ALA A 191 35.99 -4.74 -17.68
C ALA A 191 35.80 -3.21 -17.57
N ALA A 192 34.59 -2.71 -17.80
CA ALA A 192 34.25 -1.30 -17.67
C ALA A 192 34.34 -0.81 -16.20
N PRO A 193 34.39 0.50 -15.97
CA PRO A 193 34.25 1.08 -14.63
C PRO A 193 32.95 0.66 -13.97
N LEU A 194 32.97 0.42 -12.65
CA LEU A 194 31.78 0.06 -11.89
C LEU A 194 30.67 1.09 -12.06
N GLN A 195 29.51 0.57 -12.41
CA GLN A 195 28.23 1.30 -12.38
C GLN A 195 27.13 0.32 -11.94
N ALA A 196 26.46 0.61 -10.83
CA ALA A 196 25.40 -0.21 -10.29
C ALA A 196 24.25 0.67 -9.79
N LEU A 197 23.01 0.16 -9.87
CA LEU A 197 21.80 0.81 -9.41
C LEU A 197 21.38 0.22 -8.07
N ILE A 198 21.05 1.05 -7.08
CA ILE A 198 20.42 0.63 -5.83
C ILE A 198 18.94 0.44 -6.09
N ILE A 199 18.46 -0.81 -6.02
CA ILE A 199 17.07 -1.18 -6.28
C ILE A 199 16.24 -1.06 -5.01
N ASP A 200 16.78 -1.55 -3.89
CA ASP A 200 16.17 -1.47 -2.56
C ASP A 200 17.24 -1.32 -1.48
N SER A 201 16.85 -0.83 -0.31
CA SER A 201 17.72 -0.73 0.85
C SER A 201 16.91 -0.93 2.12
N TRP A 202 17.49 -1.65 3.09
CA TRP A 202 16.88 -1.84 4.40
C TRP A 202 17.95 -1.80 5.50
N PHE A 203 17.48 -1.60 6.70
CA PHE A 203 18.36 -1.56 7.86
C PHE A 203 18.36 -2.93 8.57
N ASP A 204 19.57 -3.47 8.75
CA ASP A 204 19.83 -4.66 9.56
C ASP A 204 20.51 -4.22 10.84
N ASN A 205 20.02 -4.66 12.00
CA ASN A 205 20.54 -4.23 13.32
C ASN A 205 22.02 -4.55 13.55
N TYR A 206 22.55 -5.54 12.83
CA TYR A 206 23.95 -5.99 12.97
C TYR A 206 24.87 -5.45 11.87
N LEU A 207 24.35 -5.26 10.67
CA LEU A 207 25.13 -4.90 9.49
C LEU A 207 25.01 -3.43 9.09
N GLY A 208 24.03 -2.72 9.65
CA GLY A 208 23.64 -1.39 9.18
C GLY A 208 22.81 -1.48 7.90
N VAL A 209 22.99 -0.56 6.96
CA VAL A 209 22.27 -0.55 5.70
C VAL A 209 22.76 -1.65 4.79
N VAL A 210 21.84 -2.52 4.37
CA VAL A 210 22.02 -3.52 3.31
C VAL A 210 21.30 -2.99 2.07
N SER A 211 22.01 -2.86 0.96
CA SER A 211 21.42 -2.40 -0.30
C SER A 211 21.39 -3.54 -1.31
N LEU A 212 20.22 -3.77 -1.93
CA LEU A 212 20.07 -4.61 -3.10
C LEU A 212 20.49 -3.83 -4.32
N VAL A 213 21.41 -4.35 -5.10
CA VAL A 213 21.99 -3.65 -6.24
C VAL A 213 21.95 -4.51 -7.50
N ARG A 214 21.73 -3.84 -8.65
CA ARG A 214 21.94 -4.37 -9.96
C ARG A 214 23.23 -3.77 -10.53
N VAL A 215 24.23 -4.59 -10.80
CA VAL A 215 25.45 -4.16 -11.47
C VAL A 215 25.20 -4.11 -12.97
N THR A 216 25.29 -2.91 -13.56
CA THR A 216 25.11 -2.71 -15.01
C THR A 216 26.44 -2.76 -15.75
N GLN A 217 27.50 -2.22 -15.16
CA GLN A 217 28.84 -2.21 -15.75
C GLN A 217 29.88 -2.53 -14.68
N GLY A 218 30.96 -3.13 -15.10
CA GLY A 218 32.11 -3.40 -14.24
C GLY A 218 31.92 -4.59 -13.30
N THR A 219 32.66 -4.57 -12.20
CA THR A 219 32.58 -5.58 -11.16
C THR A 219 32.78 -4.90 -9.80
N LEU A 220 31.90 -5.21 -8.86
CA LEU A 220 32.00 -4.78 -7.46
C LEU A 220 32.53 -5.93 -6.61
N ARG A 221 33.67 -5.75 -5.95
CA ARG A 221 34.28 -6.76 -5.09
C ARG A 221 34.26 -6.34 -3.63
N LYS A 222 34.36 -7.30 -2.75
CA LYS A 222 34.61 -7.07 -1.32
C LYS A 222 35.87 -6.21 -1.15
N ARG A 223 35.81 -5.18 -0.32
CA ARG A 223 36.81 -4.15 -0.06
C ARG A 223 37.00 -3.10 -1.17
N ASP A 224 36.27 -3.19 -2.29
CA ASP A 224 36.29 -2.12 -3.27
C ASP A 224 35.69 -0.85 -2.68
N LYS A 225 36.27 0.29 -3.08
CA LYS A 225 35.75 1.61 -2.74
C LYS A 225 34.86 2.10 -3.87
N PHE A 226 33.71 2.65 -3.52
CA PHE A 226 32.74 3.21 -4.45
C PHE A 226 32.21 4.54 -3.93
N ILE A 227 31.58 5.31 -4.82
CA ILE A 227 30.93 6.57 -4.52
C ILE A 227 29.42 6.36 -4.72
N VAL A 228 28.62 6.84 -3.76
CA VAL A 228 27.18 7.02 -3.92
C VAL A 228 26.97 8.35 -4.64
N LYS A 229 26.43 8.31 -5.86
CA LYS A 229 26.51 9.45 -6.81
C LYS A 229 25.79 10.70 -6.30
N SER A 230 24.60 10.57 -5.70
CA SER A 230 23.80 11.70 -5.22
C SER A 230 24.47 12.44 -4.06
N SER A 231 25.10 11.70 -3.12
CA SER A 231 25.73 12.27 -1.95
C SER A 231 27.20 12.64 -2.16
N GLY A 232 27.84 12.09 -3.21
CA GLY A 232 29.28 12.19 -3.45
C GLY A 232 30.14 11.49 -2.40
N LYS A 233 29.54 10.78 -1.44
CA LYS A 233 30.26 10.11 -0.35
C LYS A 233 30.88 8.82 -0.81
N GLN A 234 32.13 8.61 -0.37
CA GLN A 234 32.87 7.37 -0.62
C GLN A 234 32.62 6.37 0.50
N HIS A 235 32.36 5.12 0.10
CA HIS A 235 32.20 3.98 1.00
C HIS A 235 33.06 2.82 0.55
N GLN A 236 33.21 1.80 1.42
CA GLN A 236 33.92 0.55 1.11
C GLN A 236 32.94 -0.61 1.24
N ALA A 237 32.97 -1.54 0.31
CA ALA A 237 32.17 -2.75 0.35
C ALA A 237 32.72 -3.73 1.39
N ASP A 238 32.08 -3.84 2.53
CA ASP A 238 32.49 -4.75 3.61
C ASP A 238 32.05 -6.18 3.30
N MET A 239 30.86 -6.33 2.69
CA MET A 239 30.28 -7.61 2.27
C MET A 239 29.59 -7.44 0.93
N VAL A 240 29.74 -8.44 0.04
CA VAL A 240 29.10 -8.52 -1.28
C VAL A 240 28.64 -9.94 -1.48
N GLY A 241 27.38 -10.15 -1.91
CA GLY A 241 26.83 -11.48 -2.09
C GLY A 241 25.44 -11.50 -2.73
N VAL A 242 24.82 -12.67 -2.70
CA VAL A 242 23.49 -12.95 -3.26
C VAL A 242 22.61 -13.64 -2.23
N PHE A 243 21.31 -13.71 -2.48
CA PHE A 243 20.34 -14.49 -1.70
C PHE A 243 20.03 -15.80 -2.42
N THR A 244 20.22 -16.95 -1.73
CA THR A 244 20.04 -18.31 -2.31
C THR A 244 19.14 -19.24 -1.48
N PRO A 245 17.91 -18.98 -1.06
CA PRO A 245 17.22 -17.77 -0.55
C PRO A 245 17.91 -17.14 0.66
N ARG A 246 18.77 -17.88 1.37
CA ARG A 246 19.56 -17.31 2.49
C ARG A 246 20.68 -16.44 1.96
N ARG A 247 21.04 -15.43 2.72
CA ARG A 247 22.16 -14.55 2.39
C ARG A 247 23.47 -15.34 2.27
N THR A 248 24.09 -15.28 1.10
CA THR A 248 25.34 -15.98 0.79
C THR A 248 26.37 -14.96 0.29
N GLU A 249 27.52 -14.89 0.95
CA GLU A 249 28.61 -14.03 0.54
C GLU A 249 29.36 -14.66 -0.66
N THR A 250 29.39 -13.96 -1.80
CA THR A 250 30.10 -14.38 -3.02
C THR A 250 31.42 -13.66 -3.21
N GLY A 251 31.64 -12.58 -2.47
CA GLY A 251 32.82 -11.74 -2.53
C GLY A 251 32.90 -10.81 -3.75
N ALA A 252 32.08 -10.99 -4.76
CA ALA A 252 31.98 -10.12 -5.93
C ALA A 252 30.63 -10.22 -6.61
N LEU A 253 30.22 -9.14 -7.28
CA LEU A 253 29.09 -9.06 -8.22
C LEU A 253 29.62 -8.42 -9.51
N ALA A 254 29.36 -9.03 -10.64
CA ALA A 254 29.77 -8.55 -11.96
C ALA A 254 28.60 -7.94 -12.74
N ALA A 255 28.90 -7.24 -13.83
CA ALA A 255 27.89 -6.72 -14.75
C ALA A 255 26.88 -7.83 -15.10
N GLY A 256 25.59 -7.48 -15.06
CA GLY A 256 24.46 -8.40 -15.25
C GLY A 256 23.93 -9.05 -13.98
N GLU A 257 24.66 -9.07 -12.87
CA GLU A 257 24.24 -9.74 -11.64
C GLU A 257 23.46 -8.81 -10.72
N VAL A 258 22.52 -9.40 -9.98
CA VAL A 258 21.75 -8.77 -8.89
C VAL A 258 22.21 -9.38 -7.57
N GLY A 259 22.42 -8.56 -6.56
CA GLY A 259 22.85 -9.04 -5.25
C GLY A 259 22.87 -7.94 -4.20
N PHE A 260 23.39 -8.24 -3.02
CA PHE A 260 23.45 -7.28 -1.92
C PHE A 260 24.85 -6.77 -1.66
N ILE A 261 24.91 -5.55 -1.13
CA ILE A 261 26.12 -4.93 -0.61
C ILE A 261 25.88 -4.42 0.81
N VAL A 262 26.89 -4.58 1.68
CA VAL A 262 26.99 -3.95 2.99
C VAL A 262 28.24 -3.09 3.00
N ALA A 263 28.13 -1.83 3.42
CA ALA A 263 29.21 -0.85 3.35
C ALA A 263 29.33 0.03 4.61
N GLY A 264 28.90 -0.48 5.78
CA GLY A 264 28.96 0.24 7.05
C GLY A 264 28.18 1.56 7.07
N ILE A 265 27.21 1.73 6.16
CA ILE A 265 26.34 2.90 6.09
C ILE A 265 25.32 2.79 7.24
N LYS A 266 25.25 3.83 8.06
CA LYS A 266 24.39 3.85 9.26
C LYS A 266 23.04 4.52 9.04
N ASP A 267 22.87 5.23 7.94
CA ASP A 267 21.65 5.96 7.59
C ASP A 267 21.30 5.69 6.11
N ILE A 268 20.07 5.31 5.84
CA ILE A 268 19.57 5.04 4.47
C ILE A 268 19.72 6.27 3.56
N LYS A 269 19.66 7.48 4.10
CA LYS A 269 19.98 8.69 3.31
C LYS A 269 21.39 8.68 2.73
N GLY A 270 22.29 7.81 3.23
CA GLY A 270 23.62 7.57 2.68
C GLY A 270 23.63 6.62 1.47
N ALA A 271 22.58 5.84 1.25
CA ALA A 271 22.41 4.93 0.12
C ALA A 271 20.93 4.89 -0.32
N PRO A 272 20.39 6.01 -0.84
CA PRO A 272 19.00 6.10 -1.21
C PRO A 272 18.66 5.18 -2.38
N VAL A 273 17.47 4.63 -2.36
CA VAL A 273 16.93 3.79 -3.43
C VAL A 273 16.86 4.59 -4.74
N GLY A 274 17.28 4.00 -5.84
CA GLY A 274 17.38 4.64 -7.15
C GLY A 274 18.69 5.41 -7.39
N ASP A 275 19.62 5.40 -6.42
CA ASP A 275 20.92 6.02 -6.62
C ASP A 275 21.91 5.09 -7.30
N SER A 276 22.98 5.67 -7.85
CA SER A 276 24.02 4.94 -8.56
C SER A 276 25.28 4.79 -7.71
N LEU A 277 25.83 3.59 -7.69
CA LEU A 277 27.15 3.29 -7.17
C LEU A 277 28.14 3.33 -8.34
N ILE A 278 29.17 4.15 -8.21
CA ILE A 278 30.20 4.33 -9.24
C ILE A 278 31.62 4.10 -8.71
N SER A 279 32.54 3.79 -9.62
CA SER A 279 33.94 3.61 -9.26
C SER A 279 34.58 4.91 -8.75
N VAL A 280 35.38 4.84 -7.67
CA VAL A 280 36.18 5.96 -7.18
C VAL A 280 37.21 6.43 -8.22
N ALA A 281 37.72 5.53 -9.05
CA ALA A 281 38.66 5.86 -10.11
C ALA A 281 38.02 6.63 -11.27
N HIS A 282 36.69 6.58 -11.40
CA HIS A 282 35.93 7.21 -12.47
C HIS A 282 34.71 7.99 -11.89
N PRO A 283 34.96 9.09 -11.13
CA PRO A 283 33.89 9.82 -10.43
C PRO A 283 32.94 10.56 -11.39
N ASP A 284 33.36 10.76 -12.64
CA ASP A 284 32.56 11.43 -13.67
C ASP A 284 31.58 10.50 -14.40
N THR A 285 31.57 9.19 -14.06
CA THR A 285 30.59 8.25 -14.60
C THR A 285 29.18 8.81 -14.38
N PRO A 286 28.32 8.88 -15.43
CA PRO A 286 26.96 9.39 -15.29
C PRO A 286 26.13 8.52 -14.34
N ALA A 287 25.17 9.13 -13.67
CA ALA A 287 24.19 8.38 -12.89
C ALA A 287 23.29 7.56 -13.81
N LEU A 288 22.90 6.37 -13.37
CA LEU A 288 21.82 5.61 -14.00
C LEU A 288 20.49 6.35 -13.80
N PRO A 289 19.50 6.12 -14.67
CA PRO A 289 18.15 6.60 -14.43
C PRO A 289 17.65 6.12 -13.07
N GLY A 290 17.36 7.07 -12.19
CA GLY A 290 16.81 6.76 -10.87
C GLY A 290 15.29 6.60 -10.92
N PHE A 291 14.71 6.30 -9.76
CA PHE A 291 13.26 6.16 -9.63
C PHE A 291 12.58 7.50 -9.32
N LYS A 292 11.37 7.66 -9.81
CA LYS A 292 10.50 8.76 -9.36
C LYS A 292 10.21 8.55 -7.86
N LYS A 293 10.22 9.63 -7.08
CA LYS A 293 9.83 9.53 -5.67
C LYS A 293 8.36 9.15 -5.56
N ALA A 294 8.07 8.14 -4.75
CA ALA A 294 6.70 7.82 -4.39
C ALA A 294 6.05 9.03 -3.70
N LYS A 295 4.85 9.40 -4.14
CA LYS A 295 4.06 10.45 -3.49
C LYS A 295 2.95 9.77 -2.70
N PRO A 296 2.84 10.02 -1.39
CA PRO A 296 1.72 9.52 -0.62
C PRO A 296 0.39 9.99 -1.22
N GLN A 297 -0.60 9.11 -1.21
CA GLN A 297 -1.95 9.39 -1.70
C GLN A 297 -2.97 9.45 -0.56
N VAL A 298 -2.67 8.76 0.53
CA VAL A 298 -3.50 8.65 1.73
C VAL A 298 -2.73 9.18 2.91
N TYR A 299 -3.39 9.96 3.77
CA TYR A 299 -2.80 10.53 4.96
C TYR A 299 -3.66 10.23 6.18
N ALA A 300 -3.03 9.84 7.29
CA ALA A 300 -3.71 9.69 8.56
C ALA A 300 -2.82 10.22 9.70
N GLY A 301 -3.44 10.76 10.73
CA GLY A 301 -2.78 11.04 11.98
C GLY A 301 -2.70 9.77 12.81
N ILE A 302 -1.51 9.43 13.31
CA ILE A 302 -1.30 8.32 14.23
C ILE A 302 -0.80 8.89 15.55
N PHE A 303 -1.46 8.48 16.64
CA PHE A 303 -1.20 8.98 17.99
C PHE A 303 -1.03 7.81 18.93
N THR A 304 -0.24 7.97 19.98
CA THR A 304 -0.10 6.97 21.04
C THR A 304 -1.24 7.11 22.05
N VAL A 305 -1.72 5.98 22.59
CA VAL A 305 -2.71 5.98 23.68
C VAL A 305 -2.13 6.62 24.94
N SER A 306 -0.85 6.34 25.25
CA SER A 306 -0.11 6.95 26.34
C SER A 306 0.87 8.00 25.80
N SER A 307 0.91 9.18 26.41
CA SER A 307 1.90 10.22 26.07
C SER A 307 3.35 9.78 26.34
N ASP A 308 3.56 8.82 27.23
CA ASP A 308 4.87 8.31 27.58
C ASP A 308 5.50 7.51 26.44
N ASP A 309 4.69 6.93 25.55
CA ASP A 309 5.13 6.12 24.40
C ASP A 309 5.53 6.96 23.17
N TYR A 310 5.42 8.30 23.24
CA TYR A 310 5.68 9.18 22.09
C TYR A 310 7.11 9.07 21.53
N GLU A 311 8.12 9.00 22.40
CA GLU A 311 9.52 8.88 21.99
C GLU A 311 9.79 7.50 21.36
N ASP A 312 9.24 6.43 21.91
CA ASP A 312 9.34 5.08 21.36
C ASP A 312 8.65 5.00 20.00
N PHE A 313 7.50 5.66 19.86
CA PHE A 313 6.78 5.76 18.59
C PHE A 313 7.59 6.53 17.52
N ARG A 314 8.21 7.66 17.88
CA ARG A 314 9.09 8.40 16.97
C ARG A 314 10.25 7.53 16.48
N ASP A 315 10.88 6.80 17.39
CA ASP A 315 11.99 5.91 17.07
C ASP A 315 11.56 4.72 16.20
N ALA A 316 10.37 4.16 16.45
CA ALA A 316 9.76 3.11 15.64
C ALA A 316 9.49 3.59 14.20
N LEU A 317 8.87 4.77 14.02
CA LEU A 317 8.66 5.37 12.70
C LEU A 317 9.99 5.64 11.98
N GLY A 318 11.00 6.12 12.72
CA GLY A 318 12.35 6.29 12.20
C GLY A 318 12.95 4.99 11.66
N LYS A 319 12.78 3.88 12.39
CA LYS A 319 13.25 2.55 11.95
C LYS A 319 12.43 2.00 10.79
N LEU A 320 11.11 2.18 10.79
CA LEU A 320 10.26 1.73 9.68
C LEU A 320 10.58 2.45 8.37
N THR A 321 10.78 3.77 8.40
CA THR A 321 11.18 4.55 7.22
C THR A 321 12.53 4.14 6.67
N LEU A 322 13.38 3.51 7.47
CA LEU A 322 14.62 2.90 6.98
C LEU A 322 14.35 1.66 6.10
N ASN A 323 13.22 0.99 6.31
CA ASN A 323 12.85 -0.22 5.59
C ASN A 323 11.74 0.00 4.57
N ASP A 324 11.12 1.17 4.59
CA ASP A 324 10.05 1.57 3.69
C ASP A 324 10.23 3.03 3.24
N ALA A 325 10.82 3.20 2.08
CA ALA A 325 11.12 4.53 1.52
C ALA A 325 9.86 5.30 1.05
N SER A 326 8.70 4.65 1.03
CA SER A 326 7.42 5.25 0.63
C SER A 326 6.65 5.85 1.79
N LEU A 327 6.99 5.46 3.03
CA LEU A 327 6.40 6.01 4.25
C LEU A 327 6.92 7.44 4.48
N PHE A 328 5.99 8.39 4.53
CA PHE A 328 6.24 9.77 4.94
C PHE A 328 5.65 10.02 6.31
N TYR A 329 6.34 10.79 7.16
CA TYR A 329 5.77 11.24 8.42
C TYR A 329 6.30 12.60 8.85
N GLU A 330 5.45 13.37 9.51
CA GLU A 330 5.78 14.65 10.14
C GLU A 330 5.11 14.77 11.51
N PRO A 331 5.69 15.50 12.48
CA PRO A 331 5.04 15.73 13.77
C PRO A 331 3.68 16.39 13.61
N GLU A 332 2.70 15.89 14.34
CA GLU A 332 1.33 16.44 14.41
C GLU A 332 0.89 16.62 15.85
N THR A 333 0.10 17.64 16.10
CA THR A 333 -0.52 17.88 17.40
C THR A 333 -2.01 18.00 17.22
N SER A 334 -2.77 17.27 18.03
CA SER A 334 -4.22 17.31 18.11
C SER A 334 -4.64 17.81 19.49
N ASP A 335 -5.62 18.71 19.56
CA ASP A 335 -6.18 19.17 20.83
C ASP A 335 -6.86 18.02 21.61
N ALA A 336 -7.39 17.02 20.88
CA ALA A 336 -8.08 15.88 21.45
C ALA A 336 -7.15 14.71 21.81
N LEU A 337 -6.09 14.46 21.00
CA LEU A 337 -5.24 13.26 21.09
C LEU A 337 -3.81 13.55 21.56
N GLY A 338 -3.43 14.82 21.65
CA GLY A 338 -2.08 15.22 22.06
C GLY A 338 -1.05 15.16 20.92
N PHE A 339 0.15 14.68 21.23
CA PHE A 339 1.25 14.60 20.28
C PHE A 339 1.22 13.29 19.50
N GLY A 340 1.48 13.36 18.20
CA GLY A 340 1.53 12.22 17.29
C GLY A 340 2.27 12.57 16.00
N PHE A 341 1.98 11.81 14.95
CA PHE A 341 2.56 12.04 13.64
C PHE A 341 1.49 11.97 12.54
N ARG A 342 1.58 12.90 11.60
CA ARG A 342 0.86 12.83 10.34
C ARG A 342 1.67 11.93 9.41
N CYS A 343 1.10 10.79 9.04
CA CYS A 343 1.73 9.80 8.18
C CYS A 343 1.09 9.81 6.79
N GLY A 344 1.91 9.68 5.76
CA GLY A 344 1.49 9.56 4.37
C GLY A 344 1.81 8.17 3.84
N PHE A 345 0.85 7.56 3.15
CA PHE A 345 0.85 6.18 2.67
C PHE A 345 0.55 6.11 1.17
N LEU A 346 0.97 5.04 0.51
CA LEU A 346 0.65 4.80 -0.90
C LEU A 346 -0.84 4.50 -1.12
N GLY A 347 -1.48 3.81 -0.17
CA GLY A 347 -2.88 3.45 -0.18
C GLY A 347 -3.35 2.94 1.17
N MET A 348 -4.57 2.41 1.24
CA MET A 348 -5.17 1.90 2.49
C MET A 348 -4.47 0.67 3.02
N LEU A 349 -4.16 -0.30 2.16
CA LEU A 349 -3.46 -1.52 2.57
C LEU A 349 -2.08 -1.20 3.12
N HIS A 350 -1.36 -0.25 2.51
CA HIS A 350 -0.09 0.22 3.03
C HIS A 350 -0.24 0.84 4.43
N MET A 351 -1.27 1.66 4.66
CA MET A 351 -1.57 2.24 5.97
C MET A 351 -1.82 1.16 7.04
N GLU A 352 -2.66 0.17 6.73
CA GLU A 352 -2.96 -0.94 7.65
C GLU A 352 -1.71 -1.75 8.00
N ILE A 353 -0.88 -2.07 7.01
CA ILE A 353 0.36 -2.81 7.22
C ILE A 353 1.32 -2.03 8.13
N ILE A 354 1.50 -0.73 7.90
CA ILE A 354 2.36 0.11 8.74
C ILE A 354 1.82 0.18 10.18
N GLN A 355 0.51 0.33 10.36
CA GLN A 355 -0.12 0.33 11.67
C GLN A 355 0.10 -1.00 12.39
N GLU A 356 -0.20 -2.14 11.75
CA GLU A 356 0.01 -3.46 12.35
C GLU A 356 1.48 -3.73 12.68
N ARG A 357 2.42 -3.28 11.86
CA ARG A 357 3.85 -3.40 12.13
C ARG A 357 4.26 -2.57 13.36
N LEU A 358 3.76 -1.35 13.50
CA LEU A 358 4.00 -0.51 14.67
C LEU A 358 3.46 -1.17 15.95
N GLU A 359 2.26 -1.74 15.88
CA GLU A 359 1.63 -2.43 17.01
C GLU A 359 2.34 -3.73 17.39
N ARG A 360 2.68 -4.58 16.40
CA ARG A 360 3.26 -5.92 16.65
C ARG A 360 4.77 -5.91 16.85
N GLU A 361 5.54 -5.21 15.99
CA GLU A 361 7.00 -5.23 16.04
C GLU A 361 7.55 -4.33 17.16
N TYR A 362 6.83 -3.23 17.50
CA TYR A 362 7.27 -2.24 18.48
C TYR A 362 6.40 -2.19 19.72
N ASN A 363 5.34 -3.01 19.78
CA ASN A 363 4.43 -3.12 20.93
C ASN A 363 3.84 -1.77 21.36
N LEU A 364 3.37 -0.99 20.39
CA LEU A 364 2.76 0.32 20.60
C LEU A 364 1.24 0.23 20.55
N ASP A 365 0.56 0.88 21.49
CA ASP A 365 -0.89 1.08 21.45
C ASP A 365 -1.19 2.40 20.70
N LEU A 366 -1.82 2.30 19.53
CA LEU A 366 -2.00 3.43 18.62
C LEU A 366 -3.45 3.78 18.37
N ILE A 367 -3.70 5.08 18.17
CA ILE A 367 -4.97 5.63 17.69
C ILE A 367 -4.73 6.20 16.30
N THR A 368 -5.43 5.69 15.29
CA THR A 368 -5.36 6.19 13.92
C THR A 368 -6.61 7.01 13.62
N THR A 369 -6.41 8.22 13.09
CA THR A 369 -7.52 9.06 12.60
C THR A 369 -8.03 8.55 11.25
N ALA A 370 -9.19 9.02 10.81
CA ALA A 370 -9.70 8.71 9.49
C ALA A 370 -8.67 9.08 8.41
N PRO A 371 -8.44 8.21 7.41
CA PRO A 371 -7.60 8.54 6.27
C PRO A 371 -8.22 9.68 5.47
N THR A 372 -7.35 10.52 4.98
CA THR A 372 -7.70 11.68 4.14
C THR A 372 -6.80 11.69 2.90
N VAL A 373 -7.24 12.42 1.90
CA VAL A 373 -6.45 12.71 0.70
C VAL A 373 -5.94 14.15 0.75
N ILE A 374 -5.00 14.51 -0.12
CA ILE A 374 -4.57 15.91 -0.26
C ILE A 374 -5.63 16.68 -1.06
N TYR A 375 -6.06 17.81 -0.53
CA TYR A 375 -6.89 18.78 -1.24
C TYR A 375 -6.06 20.00 -1.63
N GLU A 376 -6.27 20.54 -2.82
CA GLU A 376 -5.75 21.84 -3.19
C GLU A 376 -6.75 22.93 -2.86
N ILE A 377 -6.32 23.92 -2.12
CA ILE A 377 -7.13 25.10 -1.76
C ILE A 377 -6.54 26.31 -2.47
N VAL A 378 -7.33 26.89 -3.34
CA VAL A 378 -7.01 28.19 -3.95
C VAL A 378 -7.57 29.26 -3.05
N THR A 379 -6.70 30.11 -2.56
CA THR A 379 -7.07 31.24 -1.68
C THR A 379 -7.36 32.49 -2.52
N LYS A 380 -7.97 33.50 -1.92
CA LYS A 380 -8.38 34.74 -2.61
C LYS A 380 -7.21 35.59 -3.13
N ASP A 381 -6.00 35.32 -2.65
CA ASP A 381 -4.75 35.91 -3.14
C ASP A 381 -4.09 35.09 -4.26
N ASP A 382 -4.84 34.14 -4.85
CA ASP A 382 -4.41 33.22 -5.91
C ASP A 382 -3.25 32.25 -5.50
N SER A 383 -2.99 32.11 -4.19
CA SER A 383 -2.05 31.08 -3.72
C SER A 383 -2.72 29.71 -3.67
N VAL A 384 -1.97 28.65 -3.97
CA VAL A 384 -2.42 27.26 -3.89
C VAL A 384 -1.77 26.60 -2.70
N ILE A 385 -2.60 26.12 -1.78
CA ILE A 385 -2.18 25.45 -0.54
C ILE A 385 -2.63 23.98 -0.60
N ASN A 386 -1.71 23.06 -0.32
CA ASN A 386 -2.05 21.66 -0.15
C ASN A 386 -2.47 21.39 1.30
N VAL A 387 -3.65 20.83 1.47
CA VAL A 387 -4.24 20.49 2.77
C VAL A 387 -4.47 18.98 2.83
N ASP A 388 -3.73 18.32 3.69
CA ASP A 388 -3.82 16.88 3.98
C ASP A 388 -4.61 16.59 5.27
N ASN A 389 -4.75 17.60 6.15
CA ASN A 389 -5.48 17.52 7.40
C ASN A 389 -6.68 18.50 7.38
N PRO A 390 -7.94 18.01 7.54
CA PRO A 390 -9.11 18.86 7.55
C PRO A 390 -9.09 19.97 8.62
N SER A 391 -8.36 19.78 9.73
CA SER A 391 -8.25 20.79 10.79
C SER A 391 -7.41 22.01 10.36
N LYS A 392 -6.48 21.82 9.41
CA LYS A 392 -5.61 22.88 8.85
C LYS A 392 -6.27 23.66 7.71
N LEU A 393 -7.54 23.38 7.39
CA LEU A 393 -8.26 24.12 6.34
C LEU A 393 -8.37 25.60 6.72
N PRO A 394 -7.99 26.55 5.81
CA PRO A 394 -8.16 27.98 6.02
C PRO A 394 -9.62 28.36 6.30
N ASP A 395 -9.83 29.55 6.83
CA ASP A 395 -11.18 30.06 7.05
C ASP A 395 -11.95 30.18 5.73
N VAL A 396 -13.24 29.85 5.75
CA VAL A 396 -14.10 29.85 4.55
C VAL A 396 -14.06 31.20 3.82
N GLY A 397 -13.82 32.29 4.56
CA GLY A 397 -13.70 33.64 4.01
C GLY A 397 -12.44 33.87 3.14
N GLU A 398 -11.40 33.07 3.31
CA GLU A 398 -10.13 33.16 2.59
C GLU A 398 -10.08 32.23 1.36
N ILE A 399 -10.98 31.25 1.31
CA ILE A 399 -11.04 30.26 0.23
C ILE A 399 -11.76 30.83 -0.98
N GLN A 400 -11.13 30.75 -2.15
CA GLN A 400 -11.73 31.04 -3.44
C GLN A 400 -12.31 29.76 -4.05
N GLU A 401 -11.53 28.67 -4.09
CA GLU A 401 -11.88 27.39 -4.70
C GLU A 401 -11.25 26.22 -3.92
N MET A 402 -11.97 25.12 -3.82
CA MET A 402 -11.45 23.87 -3.29
C MET A 402 -11.39 22.84 -4.41
N ARG A 403 -10.27 22.13 -4.51
CA ARG A 403 -10.06 21.08 -5.50
C ARG A 403 -9.79 19.75 -4.80
N GLU A 404 -10.45 18.70 -5.28
CA GLU A 404 -10.23 17.35 -4.81
C GLU A 404 -9.39 16.54 -5.83
N PRO A 405 -8.56 15.59 -5.36
CA PRO A 405 -7.83 14.70 -6.23
C PRO A 405 -8.79 13.70 -6.85
N ILE A 406 -8.64 13.50 -8.16
CA ILE A 406 -9.40 12.52 -8.94
C ILE A 406 -8.51 11.33 -9.23
N ALA A 407 -9.03 10.14 -8.97
CA ALA A 407 -8.44 8.89 -9.40
C ALA A 407 -9.01 8.46 -10.74
N ARG A 408 -8.16 8.07 -11.66
CA ARG A 408 -8.57 7.31 -12.84
C ARG A 408 -8.59 5.84 -12.46
N CYS A 409 -9.79 5.27 -12.51
CA CYS A 409 -10.06 3.88 -12.15
C CYS A 409 -10.30 3.05 -13.41
N THR A 410 -9.54 1.97 -13.57
CA THR A 410 -9.75 0.96 -14.61
C THR A 410 -10.35 -0.27 -13.95
N ILE A 411 -11.57 -0.62 -14.31
CA ILE A 411 -12.31 -1.74 -13.77
C ILE A 411 -12.50 -2.77 -14.87
N LEU A 412 -12.10 -4.02 -14.61
CA LEU A 412 -12.33 -5.14 -15.50
C LEU A 412 -13.34 -6.08 -14.86
N THR A 413 -14.40 -6.48 -15.60
CA THR A 413 -15.51 -7.26 -15.05
C THR A 413 -16.24 -8.07 -16.13
N PRO A 414 -16.84 -9.24 -15.79
CA PRO A 414 -17.81 -9.91 -16.66
C PRO A 414 -19.02 -9.02 -16.95
N GLN A 415 -19.59 -9.16 -18.16
CA GLN A 415 -20.73 -8.34 -18.63
C GLN A 415 -21.94 -8.38 -17.71
N GLU A 416 -22.19 -9.49 -17.01
CA GLU A 416 -23.35 -9.67 -16.12
C GLU A 416 -23.35 -8.69 -14.92
N PHE A 417 -22.19 -8.19 -14.47
CA PHE A 417 -22.07 -7.26 -13.35
C PHE A 417 -22.01 -5.79 -13.77
N LEU A 418 -21.96 -5.50 -15.08
CA LEU A 418 -21.77 -4.16 -15.63
C LEU A 418 -22.75 -3.12 -15.03
N GLY A 419 -24.03 -3.43 -14.98
CA GLY A 419 -25.04 -2.51 -14.47
C GLY A 419 -24.87 -2.14 -13.00
N ASN A 420 -24.50 -3.12 -12.16
CA ASN A 420 -24.26 -2.90 -10.73
C ASN A 420 -23.03 -2.02 -10.50
N ILE A 421 -21.98 -2.24 -11.30
CA ILE A 421 -20.72 -1.48 -11.18
C ILE A 421 -20.91 -0.04 -11.66
N ILE A 422 -21.64 0.17 -12.78
CA ILE A 422 -22.00 1.52 -13.22
C ILE A 422 -22.75 2.27 -12.12
N THR A 423 -23.74 1.62 -11.48
CA THR A 423 -24.48 2.22 -10.37
C THR A 423 -23.56 2.59 -9.22
N LEU A 424 -22.66 1.68 -8.82
CA LEU A 424 -21.67 1.96 -7.78
C LEU A 424 -20.77 3.16 -8.12
N CYS A 425 -20.26 3.23 -9.36
CA CYS A 425 -19.42 4.34 -9.80
C CYS A 425 -20.17 5.69 -9.75
N ILE A 426 -21.45 5.72 -10.15
CA ILE A 426 -22.29 6.91 -10.08
C ILE A 426 -22.54 7.31 -8.63
N ASP A 427 -22.85 6.38 -7.73
CA ASP A 427 -23.04 6.63 -6.31
C ASP A 427 -21.78 7.23 -5.65
N LYS A 428 -20.61 6.87 -6.15
CA LYS A 428 -19.31 7.40 -5.73
C LYS A 428 -18.86 8.63 -6.55
N ARG A 429 -19.78 9.33 -7.17
CA ARG A 429 -19.55 10.58 -7.94
C ARG A 429 -18.62 10.39 -9.15
N GLY A 430 -18.49 9.16 -9.62
CA GLY A 430 -17.65 8.84 -10.76
C GLY A 430 -18.24 9.35 -12.08
N SER A 431 -17.36 9.83 -12.96
CA SER A 431 -17.69 10.15 -14.35
C SER A 431 -17.07 9.11 -15.29
N GLN A 432 -17.90 8.55 -16.16
CA GLN A 432 -17.43 7.57 -17.14
C GLN A 432 -16.55 8.24 -18.19
N VAL A 433 -15.35 7.71 -18.39
CA VAL A 433 -14.40 8.15 -19.41
C VAL A 433 -14.51 7.26 -20.65
N ASP A 434 -14.49 5.93 -20.45
CA ASP A 434 -14.55 4.96 -21.54
C ASP A 434 -15.22 3.66 -21.10
N LEU A 435 -15.70 2.88 -22.07
CA LEU A 435 -16.26 1.57 -21.87
C LEU A 435 -15.96 0.72 -23.10
N GLN A 436 -15.24 -0.38 -22.91
CA GLN A 436 -14.84 -1.29 -23.98
C GLN A 436 -15.28 -2.71 -23.68
N TYR A 437 -15.81 -3.39 -24.69
CA TYR A 437 -16.14 -4.81 -24.61
C TYR A 437 -14.94 -5.61 -25.14
N LEU A 438 -14.38 -6.46 -24.30
CA LEU A 438 -13.20 -7.28 -24.57
C LEU A 438 -13.62 -8.76 -24.40
N GLY A 439 -14.09 -9.36 -25.50
CA GLY A 439 -14.60 -10.72 -25.48
C GLY A 439 -15.75 -10.91 -24.47
N LYS A 440 -15.53 -11.71 -23.41
CA LYS A 440 -16.50 -11.95 -22.33
C LYS A 440 -16.45 -10.92 -21.21
N GLN A 441 -15.41 -10.11 -21.19
CA GLN A 441 -15.18 -9.08 -20.18
C GLN A 441 -15.52 -7.69 -20.70
N VAL A 442 -15.69 -6.74 -19.77
CA VAL A 442 -15.88 -5.32 -20.05
C VAL A 442 -14.87 -4.53 -19.24
N GLN A 443 -14.14 -3.67 -19.91
CA GLN A 443 -13.30 -2.68 -19.27
C GLN A 443 -14.06 -1.37 -19.14
N LEU A 444 -14.14 -0.84 -17.92
CA LEU A 444 -14.69 0.47 -17.63
C LEU A 444 -13.57 1.39 -17.13
N ILE A 445 -13.52 2.59 -17.68
CA ILE A 445 -12.63 3.65 -17.21
C ILE A 445 -13.47 4.77 -16.62
N TYR A 446 -13.27 5.05 -15.34
CA TYR A 446 -13.98 6.07 -14.59
C TYR A 446 -13.01 7.03 -13.91
N ASP A 447 -13.36 8.31 -13.91
CA ASP A 447 -12.73 9.32 -13.07
C ASP A 447 -13.58 9.46 -11.80
N ILE A 448 -13.03 9.03 -10.64
CA ILE A 448 -13.71 9.00 -9.36
C ILE A 448 -12.91 9.83 -8.35
N PRO A 449 -13.54 10.67 -7.51
CA PRO A 449 -12.81 11.35 -6.44
C PRO A 449 -12.02 10.38 -5.57
N MET A 450 -10.74 10.66 -5.37
CA MET A 450 -9.82 9.76 -4.66
C MET A 450 -10.31 9.40 -3.24
N ALA A 451 -10.95 10.35 -2.55
CA ALA A 451 -11.52 10.12 -1.23
C ALA A 451 -12.62 9.05 -1.23
N GLU A 452 -13.37 8.91 -2.32
CA GLU A 452 -14.41 7.88 -2.45
C GLU A 452 -13.82 6.51 -2.82
N VAL A 453 -12.67 6.49 -3.52
CA VAL A 453 -11.96 5.25 -3.89
C VAL A 453 -11.28 4.64 -2.67
N VAL A 454 -10.57 5.46 -1.91
CA VAL A 454 -9.72 5.03 -0.80
C VAL A 454 -10.51 4.38 0.34
N LEU A 455 -11.74 4.83 0.62
CA LEU A 455 -12.47 4.40 1.83
C LEU A 455 -13.03 2.97 1.72
N ASP A 456 -13.94 2.73 0.77
CA ASP A 456 -14.71 1.47 0.73
C ASP A 456 -15.02 0.97 -0.69
N PHE A 457 -14.53 1.67 -1.72
CA PHE A 457 -14.89 1.38 -3.11
C PHE A 457 -14.49 -0.04 -3.52
N PHE A 458 -13.29 -0.49 -3.15
CA PHE A 458 -12.80 -1.82 -3.51
C PHE A 458 -13.68 -2.93 -2.90
N ASP A 459 -14.02 -2.83 -1.62
CA ASP A 459 -14.85 -3.82 -0.93
C ASP A 459 -16.25 -3.87 -1.51
N ARG A 460 -16.83 -2.71 -1.81
CA ARG A 460 -18.14 -2.63 -2.48
C ARG A 460 -18.09 -3.16 -3.90
N LEU A 461 -17.02 -2.87 -4.64
CA LEU A 461 -16.82 -3.41 -5.98
C LEU A 461 -16.79 -4.94 -5.96
N LYS A 462 -15.99 -5.53 -5.07
CA LYS A 462 -15.95 -6.99 -4.86
C LYS A 462 -17.32 -7.54 -4.46
N SER A 463 -18.03 -6.86 -3.57
CA SER A 463 -19.37 -7.29 -3.14
C SER A 463 -20.38 -7.29 -4.29
N VAL A 464 -20.52 -6.20 -5.06
CA VAL A 464 -21.52 -6.09 -6.15
C VAL A 464 -21.21 -6.98 -7.36
N SER A 465 -19.93 -7.36 -7.52
CA SER A 465 -19.46 -8.25 -8.58
C SER A 465 -19.25 -9.69 -8.11
N ARG A 466 -19.60 -10.03 -6.87
CA ARG A 466 -19.35 -11.35 -6.27
C ARG A 466 -17.89 -11.80 -6.33
N GLY A 467 -16.96 -10.83 -6.26
CA GLY A 467 -15.53 -11.08 -6.33
C GLY A 467 -14.92 -11.09 -7.73
N TYR A 468 -15.73 -10.99 -8.80
CA TYR A 468 -15.25 -11.10 -10.17
C TYR A 468 -14.66 -9.80 -10.75
N ALA A 469 -14.99 -8.64 -10.22
CA ALA A 469 -14.42 -7.39 -10.72
C ALA A 469 -13.05 -7.13 -10.11
N SER A 470 -12.13 -6.67 -10.94
CA SER A 470 -10.82 -6.17 -10.54
C SER A 470 -10.72 -4.66 -10.76
N LEU A 471 -9.87 -4.01 -9.97
CA LEU A 471 -9.66 -2.57 -9.96
C LEU A 471 -8.17 -2.26 -10.01
N ASP A 472 -7.82 -1.36 -10.91
CA ASP A 472 -6.58 -0.60 -10.86
C ASP A 472 -6.92 0.89 -10.81
N TYR A 473 -6.16 1.68 -10.04
CA TYR A 473 -6.40 3.12 -9.95
C TYR A 473 -5.11 3.90 -9.73
N GLY A 474 -5.12 5.14 -10.20
CA GLY A 474 -4.00 6.05 -10.00
C GLY A 474 -4.46 7.50 -9.96
N PHE A 475 -3.66 8.37 -9.35
CA PHE A 475 -3.92 9.81 -9.37
C PHE A 475 -3.93 10.33 -10.82
N HIS A 476 -4.96 11.07 -11.18
CA HIS A 476 -5.11 11.67 -12.51
C HIS A 476 -4.91 13.20 -12.48
N CYS A 477 -5.74 13.92 -11.74
CA CYS A 477 -5.69 15.39 -11.67
C CYS A 477 -6.39 15.90 -10.42
N PHE A 478 -6.29 17.22 -10.17
CA PHE A 478 -7.14 17.92 -9.22
C PHE A 478 -8.31 18.57 -9.95
N GLN A 479 -9.51 18.46 -9.40
CA GLN A 479 -10.75 19.03 -9.95
C GLN A 479 -11.49 19.86 -8.90
N ALA A 480 -11.97 21.03 -9.31
CA ALA A 480 -12.80 21.87 -8.47
C ALA A 480 -14.11 21.19 -8.06
N ALA A 481 -14.43 21.23 -6.77
CA ALA A 481 -15.63 20.63 -6.23
C ALA A 481 -16.22 21.47 -5.07
N PRO A 482 -17.54 21.44 -4.88
CA PRO A 482 -18.19 22.15 -3.77
C PRO A 482 -18.02 21.39 -2.45
N LEU A 483 -16.83 21.46 -1.89
CA LEU A 483 -16.46 20.79 -0.65
C LEU A 483 -16.75 21.66 0.58
N SER A 484 -16.86 21.04 1.74
CA SER A 484 -16.98 21.71 3.03
C SER A 484 -16.41 20.84 4.14
N ARG A 485 -15.86 21.49 5.19
CA ARG A 485 -15.41 20.79 6.39
C ARG A 485 -16.61 20.49 7.28
N LEU A 486 -16.77 19.25 7.64
CA LEU A 486 -17.72 18.74 8.61
C LEU A 486 -17.00 18.54 9.95
N ASP A 487 -17.33 19.35 10.93
CA ASP A 487 -16.78 19.29 12.27
C ASP A 487 -17.67 18.42 13.17
N VAL A 488 -17.04 17.64 14.05
CA VAL A 488 -17.73 16.90 15.11
C VAL A 488 -17.54 17.62 16.44
N LEU A 489 -18.66 17.88 17.13
CA LEU A 489 -18.66 18.51 18.44
C LEU A 489 -19.21 17.54 19.48
N ILE A 490 -18.50 17.38 20.59
CA ILE A 490 -18.92 16.58 21.73
C ILE A 490 -19.14 17.51 22.92
N ASN A 491 -20.38 17.59 23.40
CA ASN A 491 -20.82 18.55 24.41
C ASN A 491 -20.62 20.04 24.07
N GLY A 492 -20.40 20.36 22.79
CA GLY A 492 -20.14 21.70 22.30
C GLY A 492 -18.64 21.94 21.99
N ASP A 493 -17.76 21.08 22.47
CA ASP A 493 -16.34 21.18 22.19
C ASP A 493 -16.02 20.45 20.87
N ARG A 494 -15.26 21.10 20.03
CA ARG A 494 -14.86 20.57 18.72
C ARG A 494 -13.76 19.53 18.91
N VAL A 495 -13.89 18.39 18.24
CA VAL A 495 -12.88 17.33 18.18
C VAL A 495 -12.21 17.40 16.82
N ASP A 496 -11.01 17.97 16.77
CA ASP A 496 -10.23 18.20 15.56
C ASP A 496 -9.90 16.90 14.79
N ALA A 497 -9.57 15.85 15.52
CA ALA A 497 -9.24 14.53 14.96
C ALA A 497 -10.43 13.82 14.27
N LEU A 498 -11.65 14.29 14.45
CA LEU A 498 -12.88 13.76 13.82
C LEU A 498 -13.41 14.66 12.68
N ALA A 499 -12.70 15.73 12.34
CA ALA A 499 -13.07 16.59 11.24
C ALA A 499 -12.82 15.91 9.89
N VAL A 500 -13.76 16.04 8.94
CA VAL A 500 -13.65 15.49 7.59
C VAL A 500 -14.03 16.52 6.54
N ILE A 501 -13.46 16.42 5.34
CA ILE A 501 -13.87 17.20 4.17
C ILE A 501 -14.88 16.38 3.39
N VAL A 502 -16.05 16.95 3.10
CA VAL A 502 -17.19 16.26 2.48
C VAL A 502 -17.78 17.12 1.37
N HIS A 503 -18.22 16.49 0.28
CA HIS A 503 -18.99 17.17 -0.74
C HIS A 503 -20.32 17.69 -0.18
N ARG A 504 -20.74 18.91 -0.59
CA ARG A 504 -21.90 19.61 0.01
C ARG A 504 -23.19 18.81 -0.04
N ASP A 505 -23.42 18.05 -1.10
CA ASP A 505 -24.65 17.26 -1.27
C ASP A 505 -24.76 16.12 -0.26
N TYR A 506 -23.63 15.60 0.25
CA TYR A 506 -23.58 14.46 1.17
C TYR A 506 -23.46 14.86 2.65
N ILE A 507 -23.33 16.17 2.96
CA ILE A 507 -23.10 16.67 4.32
C ILE A 507 -24.16 16.16 5.31
N GLN A 508 -25.44 16.22 4.96
CA GLN A 508 -26.52 15.80 5.86
C GLN A 508 -26.52 14.31 6.11
N GLY A 509 -26.36 13.51 5.05
CA GLY A 509 -26.28 12.07 5.13
C GLY A 509 -25.10 11.61 5.99
N ARG A 510 -23.88 12.04 5.64
CA ARG A 510 -22.67 11.71 6.39
C ARG A 510 -22.69 12.21 7.83
N GLY A 511 -23.14 13.44 8.07
CA GLY A 511 -23.26 13.98 9.42
C GLY A 511 -24.23 13.18 10.30
N ARG A 512 -25.33 12.68 9.74
CA ARG A 512 -26.29 11.85 10.45
C ARG A 512 -25.71 10.48 10.78
N VAL A 513 -25.17 9.77 9.80
CA VAL A 513 -24.57 8.43 10.00
C VAL A 513 -23.41 8.49 11.00
N LEU A 514 -22.53 9.50 10.86
CA LEU A 514 -21.40 9.69 11.77
C LEU A 514 -21.87 9.89 13.21
N THR A 515 -22.85 10.78 13.45
CA THR A 515 -23.36 11.04 14.81
C THR A 515 -24.11 9.85 15.39
N GLU A 516 -24.78 9.03 14.57
CA GLU A 516 -25.45 7.79 14.99
C GLU A 516 -24.43 6.72 15.41
N LYS A 517 -23.39 6.45 14.60
CA LYS A 517 -22.31 5.52 14.96
C LYS A 517 -21.55 5.96 16.21
N MET A 518 -21.21 7.22 16.32
CA MET A 518 -20.55 7.73 17.52
C MET A 518 -21.41 7.59 18.78
N LYS A 519 -22.73 7.71 18.67
CA LYS A 519 -23.65 7.48 19.79
C LYS A 519 -23.63 6.02 20.26
N GLU A 520 -23.42 5.07 19.38
CA GLU A 520 -23.31 3.64 19.70
C GLU A 520 -21.99 3.32 20.41
N LEU A 521 -20.90 3.95 19.96
CA LEU A 521 -19.55 3.70 20.43
C LEU A 521 -19.21 4.43 21.74
N ILE A 522 -19.70 5.67 21.92
CA ILE A 522 -19.42 6.43 23.12
C ILE A 522 -20.21 5.83 24.30
N PRO A 523 -19.52 5.37 25.38
CA PRO A 523 -20.18 4.76 26.51
C PRO A 523 -21.04 5.77 27.27
N ARG A 524 -22.13 5.28 27.89
CA ARG A 524 -22.97 6.09 28.75
C ARG A 524 -22.20 6.59 29.97
N GLN A 525 -22.19 7.88 30.17
CA GLN A 525 -21.54 8.53 31.30
C GLN A 525 -22.56 9.00 32.35
N MET A 526 -22.08 9.64 33.42
CA MET A 526 -22.94 10.15 34.50
C MET A 526 -23.79 11.37 34.09
N PHE A 527 -23.53 11.94 32.89
CA PHE A 527 -24.25 13.06 32.30
C PHE A 527 -24.61 12.74 30.84
N ASP A 528 -25.53 13.51 30.26
CA ASP A 528 -25.92 13.37 28.87
C ASP A 528 -24.81 13.94 27.97
N VAL A 529 -24.33 13.15 27.01
CA VAL A 529 -23.32 13.56 26.03
C VAL A 529 -24.02 13.94 24.74
N ALA A 530 -23.89 15.18 24.32
CA ALA A 530 -24.41 15.68 23.04
C ALA A 530 -23.33 15.50 21.96
N ILE A 531 -23.67 14.78 20.90
CA ILE A 531 -22.82 14.57 19.71
C ILE A 531 -23.47 15.38 18.59
N GLN A 532 -22.71 16.24 17.95
CA GLN A 532 -23.21 17.13 16.91
C GLN A 532 -22.25 17.14 15.72
N ALA A 533 -22.78 17.11 14.52
CA ALA A 533 -22.04 17.41 13.29
C ALA A 533 -22.40 18.81 12.83
N ALA A 534 -21.40 19.62 12.49
CA ALA A 534 -21.60 21.02 12.11
C ALA A 534 -20.73 21.42 10.91
N VAL A 535 -21.22 22.37 10.11
CA VAL A 535 -20.50 23.00 9.01
C VAL A 535 -20.53 24.50 9.20
N GLY A 536 -19.37 25.14 9.31
CA GLY A 536 -19.26 26.58 9.52
C GLY A 536 -20.07 27.10 10.73
N GLY A 537 -20.15 26.30 11.82
CA GLY A 537 -20.91 26.62 13.02
C GLY A 537 -22.40 26.24 12.97
N LYS A 538 -22.96 25.86 11.81
CA LYS A 538 -24.35 25.41 11.68
C LYS A 538 -24.44 23.91 11.94
N ILE A 539 -25.23 23.49 12.92
CA ILE A 539 -25.45 22.07 13.24
C ILE A 539 -26.33 21.45 12.15
N VAL A 540 -25.81 20.36 11.53
CA VAL A 540 -26.48 19.60 10.46
C VAL A 540 -27.09 18.30 10.98
N ALA A 541 -26.47 17.69 12.02
CA ALA A 541 -26.99 16.50 12.69
C ALA A 541 -26.69 16.54 14.18
N ARG A 542 -27.54 15.89 14.99
CA ARG A 542 -27.38 15.81 16.44
C ARG A 542 -27.91 14.51 16.98
N GLN A 543 -27.11 13.88 17.85
CA GLN A 543 -27.47 12.72 18.65
C GLN A 543 -27.16 12.98 20.12
N THR A 544 -27.71 12.16 21.03
CA THR A 544 -27.44 12.30 22.47
C THR A 544 -27.31 10.92 23.11
N VAL A 545 -26.17 10.68 23.76
CA VAL A 545 -25.97 9.53 24.62
C VAL A 545 -26.56 9.87 25.99
N LYS A 546 -27.62 9.14 26.38
CA LYS A 546 -28.30 9.40 27.66
C LYS A 546 -27.43 8.98 28.83
N ALA A 547 -27.40 9.80 29.88
CA ALA A 547 -26.69 9.51 31.12
C ALA A 547 -27.14 8.20 31.77
N LEU A 548 -26.20 7.57 32.49
CA LEU A 548 -26.51 6.51 33.43
C LEU A 548 -27.52 7.04 34.46
N ARG A 549 -28.65 6.36 34.60
CA ARG A 549 -29.68 6.71 35.60
C ARG A 549 -29.62 5.78 36.78
N LYS A 550 -29.25 6.32 37.96
CA LYS A 550 -29.55 5.67 39.23
C LYS A 550 -31.01 5.93 39.55
N ASN A 551 -31.79 4.89 39.82
CA ASN A 551 -33.18 5.06 40.22
C ASN A 551 -33.23 5.60 41.66
N VAL A 552 -33.16 6.96 41.78
CA VAL A 552 -33.15 7.64 43.08
C VAL A 552 -34.52 7.61 43.77
N THR A 553 -35.57 7.20 43.05
CA THR A 553 -36.94 7.11 43.54
C THR A 553 -37.34 5.69 43.96
N ALA A 554 -36.49 4.67 43.72
CA ALA A 554 -36.78 3.26 44.01
C ALA A 554 -37.10 2.99 45.50
N LYS A 555 -36.55 3.81 46.42
CA LYS A 555 -36.79 3.71 47.88
C LYS A 555 -37.89 4.64 48.36
N CYS A 556 -38.63 5.34 47.49
CA CYS A 556 -39.73 6.20 47.88
C CYS A 556 -41.04 5.40 47.88
N TYR A 557 -41.41 4.85 49.04
CA TYR A 557 -42.69 4.19 49.26
C TYR A 557 -43.81 5.21 49.45
N GLY A 558 -44.96 5.00 48.78
CA GLY A 558 -46.15 5.84 48.91
C GLY A 558 -46.15 7.15 48.10
N GLY A 559 -47.28 7.77 47.90
CA GLY A 559 -47.58 8.88 46.97
C GLY A 559 -46.94 10.24 47.21
N ASP A 560 -45.76 10.35 47.87
CA ASP A 560 -45.09 11.66 48.08
C ASP A 560 -44.45 12.17 46.76
N ALA A 561 -45.31 12.80 45.95
CA ALA A 561 -44.92 13.43 44.69
C ALA A 561 -43.88 14.54 44.85
N THR A 562 -43.93 15.26 45.97
CA THR A 562 -43.02 16.38 46.27
C THR A 562 -41.59 15.90 46.53
N ARG A 563 -41.44 14.83 47.29
CA ARG A 563 -40.14 14.22 47.57
C ARG A 563 -39.52 13.61 46.32
N LYS A 564 -40.32 12.91 45.51
CA LYS A 564 -39.88 12.40 44.21
C LYS A 564 -39.38 13.50 43.30
N LYS A 565 -40.11 14.62 43.18
CA LYS A 565 -39.74 15.78 42.39
C LYS A 565 -38.42 16.42 42.86
N LYS A 566 -38.27 16.64 44.21
CA LYS A 566 -37.02 17.17 44.76
C LYS A 566 -35.81 16.27 44.51
N LEU A 567 -35.96 14.94 44.62
CA LEU A 567 -34.88 14.01 44.34
C LEU A 567 -34.46 14.03 42.85
N LEU A 568 -35.44 14.11 41.93
CA LEU A 568 -35.16 14.21 40.50
C LEU A 568 -34.50 15.54 40.15
N GLU A 569 -34.93 16.65 40.75
CA GLU A 569 -34.31 17.99 40.55
C GLU A 569 -32.87 18.00 41.09
N LYS A 570 -32.62 17.41 42.27
CA LYS A 570 -31.27 17.28 42.84
C LYS A 570 -30.36 16.42 41.95
N GLN A 571 -30.89 15.33 41.36
CA GLN A 571 -30.18 14.50 40.41
C GLN A 571 -29.87 15.28 39.11
N LYS A 572 -30.82 16.07 38.59
CA LYS A 572 -30.64 16.92 37.43
C LYS A 572 -29.58 18.01 37.66
N ALA A 573 -29.61 18.66 38.82
CA ALA A 573 -28.61 19.65 39.22
C ALA A 573 -27.20 19.03 39.38
N GLY A 574 -27.10 17.83 39.97
CA GLY A 574 -25.84 17.08 40.09
C GLY A 574 -25.25 16.70 38.73
N LYS A 575 -26.08 16.24 37.80
CA LYS A 575 -25.65 15.96 36.42
C LYS A 575 -25.16 17.19 35.67
N LYS A 576 -25.81 18.33 35.87
CA LYS A 576 -25.39 19.63 35.27
C LYS A 576 -24.01 20.06 35.79
N ARG A 577 -23.74 19.87 37.08
CA ARG A 577 -22.41 20.15 37.67
C ARG A 577 -21.34 19.18 37.13
N MET A 578 -21.64 17.89 37.05
CA MET A 578 -20.70 16.87 36.52
C MET A 578 -20.36 17.15 35.05
N LYS A 579 -21.31 17.60 34.23
CA LYS A 579 -21.07 18.01 32.85
C LYS A 579 -20.10 19.21 32.73
N GLN A 580 -20.04 20.09 33.72
CA GLN A 580 -19.13 21.23 33.72
C GLN A 580 -17.70 20.89 34.13
N VAL A 581 -17.46 19.72 34.72
CA VAL A 581 -16.16 19.30 35.30
C VAL A 581 -15.61 18.05 34.62
N GLY A 582 -16.47 17.25 33.97
CA GLY A 582 -16.07 15.95 33.40
C GLY A 582 -15.70 16.06 31.91
N ASN A 583 -14.51 15.62 31.57
CA ASN A 583 -14.14 15.33 30.19
C ASN A 583 -14.88 14.09 29.70
N VAL A 584 -15.26 14.08 28.43
CA VAL A 584 -15.87 12.90 27.79
C VAL A 584 -14.74 11.99 27.30
N GLU A 585 -14.68 10.77 27.80
CA GLU A 585 -13.78 9.75 27.25
C GLU A 585 -14.33 9.31 25.88
N ILE A 586 -13.54 9.52 24.84
CA ILE A 586 -13.82 9.07 23.48
C ILE A 586 -13.02 7.80 23.24
N PRO A 587 -13.67 6.63 23.06
CA PRO A 587 -12.95 5.39 22.82
C PRO A 587 -12.26 5.41 21.43
N GLN A 588 -11.17 4.68 21.27
CA GLN A 588 -10.43 4.54 20.03
C GLN A 588 -11.34 4.16 18.84
N SER A 589 -12.29 3.25 19.06
CA SER A 589 -13.27 2.84 18.05
C SER A 589 -14.11 4.00 17.48
N ALA A 590 -14.28 5.11 18.22
CA ALA A 590 -15.01 6.26 17.73
C ALA A 590 -14.24 7.03 16.65
N PHE A 591 -12.90 7.03 16.70
CA PHE A 591 -12.06 7.64 15.65
C PHE A 591 -12.09 6.80 14.35
N LEU A 592 -12.13 5.48 14.49
CA LEU A 592 -12.27 4.55 13.37
C LEU A 592 -13.71 4.54 12.80
N ALA A 593 -14.71 4.93 13.58
CA ALA A 593 -16.11 4.99 13.11
C ALA A 593 -16.33 5.95 11.94
N VAL A 594 -15.46 6.94 11.78
CA VAL A 594 -15.48 7.87 10.63
C VAL A 594 -15.22 7.11 9.33
N LEU A 595 -14.43 6.03 9.37
CA LEU A 595 -14.15 5.15 8.23
C LEU A 595 -15.35 4.33 7.78
N GLN A 596 -16.21 3.98 8.72
CA GLN A 596 -17.34 3.07 8.48
C GLN A 596 -18.64 3.79 8.10
N VAL A 597 -18.59 5.09 7.84
CA VAL A 597 -19.78 5.91 7.53
C VAL A 597 -20.44 5.52 6.20
N ASP A 598 -19.73 4.80 5.35
CA ASP A 598 -20.20 4.41 4.01
C ASP A 598 -20.59 2.94 3.87
N SER A 599 -20.58 2.15 4.97
CA SER A 599 -21.00 0.73 4.97
C SER A 599 -22.49 0.53 5.26
#